data_80c8c383e262fb54fbe7350e4ee25226
#
_entry.id   80c8c383e262fb54fbe7350e4ee25226
#
_cell.length_a   1.000
_cell.length_b   1.000
_cell.length_c   1.000
_cell.angle_alpha   90.00
_cell.angle_beta   90.00
_cell.angle_gamma   90.00
#
_symmetry.space_group_name_H-M   'P 1'
#
loop_
_entity.id
_entity.type
_entity.pdbx_description
1 polymer ?
#
loop_
_entity_poly.entity_id
_entity_poly.type
_entity_poly.pdbx_seq_one_letter_code
_entity_poly.pdbx_strand_id
1 'polypeptide(L)'
;MAKTIEHFDLVGLEEVITPEGLERLVKSLNKYTNHTWDYHISPFPVGTRKYKEYYAYVWKKDRVTFLSSEGFYPDREKLFIREPYGANFQIGKFDFTFVLQHAVYGKSETERRAEAFQLVKVYRYFQDRNKKENDILIGGDFNLSAFDEAFSSLYEDKDQIIYGVDPRIKTTIGMKKMANSYDNIFLSKKYTEEFTGKSGAIDFTNRQYKVMRNKVSDHLPVFIIVNIDRDDD
;
A
#
# COMPACT_ATOMS: atom_id res chain seq x y z
N MET A 1 7.15 14.73 -6.17
CA MET A 1 6.71 13.33 -6.26
C MET A 1 7.75 12.45 -6.93
N ALA A 2 8.15 12.62 -8.21
CA ALA A 2 9.12 11.73 -8.89
C ALA A 2 10.42 11.51 -8.08
N LYS A 3 11.04 12.56 -7.56
CA LYS A 3 12.24 12.47 -6.70
C LYS A 3 12.07 11.63 -5.43
N THR A 4 10.85 11.51 -4.93
CA THR A 4 10.55 10.67 -3.75
C THR A 4 10.35 9.23 -4.18
N ILE A 5 9.61 9.02 -5.27
CA ILE A 5 9.33 7.68 -5.81
C ILE A 5 10.60 6.96 -6.30
N GLU A 6 11.59 7.68 -6.84
CA GLU A 6 12.83 7.06 -7.35
C GLU A 6 13.65 6.27 -6.31
N HIS A 7 13.39 6.49 -5.01
CA HIS A 7 14.04 5.73 -3.93
C HIS A 7 13.51 4.29 -3.78
N PHE A 8 12.36 3.98 -4.38
CA PHE A 8 11.72 2.68 -4.27
C PHE A 8 11.89 1.88 -5.57
N ASP A 9 11.82 0.56 -5.48
CA ASP A 9 11.82 -0.30 -6.65
C ASP A 9 10.39 -0.55 -7.16
N LEU A 10 9.44 -0.72 -6.24
CA LEU A 10 7.99 -0.80 -6.48
C LEU A 10 7.24 0.14 -5.55
N VAL A 11 6.21 0.81 -6.06
CA VAL A 11 5.32 1.70 -5.27
C VAL A 11 3.87 1.41 -5.58
N GLY A 12 3.08 1.14 -4.55
CA GLY A 12 1.63 1.19 -4.61
C GLY A 12 1.13 2.63 -4.48
N LEU A 13 0.16 3.00 -5.27
CA LEU A 13 -0.45 4.33 -5.30
C LEU A 13 -1.96 4.25 -5.09
N GLU A 14 -2.44 5.07 -4.20
CA GLU A 14 -3.86 5.35 -3.94
C GLU A 14 -4.21 6.75 -4.47
N GLU A 15 -5.49 7.10 -4.46
CA GLU A 15 -5.99 8.40 -4.92
C GLU A 15 -5.60 8.75 -6.36
N VAL A 16 -5.39 7.75 -7.21
CA VAL A 16 -5.19 7.97 -8.64
C VAL A 16 -6.54 8.30 -9.27
N ILE A 17 -6.75 9.58 -9.57
CA ILE A 17 -8.06 10.07 -10.03
C ILE A 17 -8.31 9.75 -11.50
N THR A 18 -7.24 9.79 -12.33
CA THR A 18 -7.35 9.48 -13.76
C THR A 18 -6.13 8.71 -14.27
N PRO A 19 -6.32 7.80 -15.25
CA PRO A 19 -5.20 7.13 -15.90
C PRO A 19 -4.16 8.08 -16.49
N GLU A 20 -4.60 9.21 -17.08
CA GLU A 20 -3.70 10.21 -17.66
C GLU A 20 -2.82 10.89 -16.60
N GLY A 21 -3.31 11.00 -15.37
CA GLY A 21 -2.52 11.48 -14.22
C GLY A 21 -1.35 10.55 -13.92
N LEU A 22 -1.61 9.24 -13.91
CA LEU A 22 -0.60 8.21 -13.74
C LEU A 22 0.41 8.20 -14.89
N GLU A 23 -0.05 8.27 -16.13
CA GLU A 23 0.84 8.33 -17.30
C GLU A 23 1.79 9.54 -17.24
N ARG A 24 1.30 10.70 -16.82
CA ARG A 24 2.14 11.90 -16.61
C ARG A 24 3.19 11.68 -15.53
N LEU A 25 2.83 10.99 -14.44
CA LEU A 25 3.78 10.62 -13.40
C LEU A 25 4.88 9.72 -13.97
N VAL A 26 4.52 8.63 -14.65
CA VAL A 26 5.47 7.68 -15.25
C VAL A 26 6.36 8.36 -16.32
N LYS A 27 5.81 9.22 -17.16
CA LYS A 27 6.61 10.05 -18.09
C LYS A 27 7.62 10.93 -17.34
N SER A 28 7.22 11.48 -16.19
CA SER A 28 8.13 12.28 -15.36
C SER A 28 9.22 11.44 -14.72
N LEU A 29 8.89 10.24 -14.23
CA LEU A 29 9.86 9.29 -13.68
C LEU A 29 10.88 8.91 -14.76
N ASN A 30 10.43 8.50 -15.94
CA ASN A 30 11.29 8.15 -17.07
C ASN A 30 12.17 9.31 -17.56
N LYS A 31 11.72 10.55 -17.39
CA LYS A 31 12.46 11.74 -17.79
C LYS A 31 13.53 12.18 -16.77
N TYR A 32 13.22 12.05 -15.48
CA TYR A 32 13.99 12.69 -14.41
C TYR A 32 14.75 11.71 -13.51
N THR A 33 14.65 10.40 -13.77
CA THR A 33 15.42 9.36 -13.08
C THR A 33 16.25 8.55 -14.08
N ASN A 34 17.20 7.77 -13.57
CA ASN A 34 18.07 6.92 -14.39
C ASN A 34 17.48 5.53 -14.68
N HIS A 35 16.21 5.30 -14.32
CA HIS A 35 15.53 4.04 -14.51
C HIS A 35 14.38 4.16 -15.51
N THR A 36 14.07 3.07 -16.19
CA THR A 36 12.83 2.94 -16.96
C THR A 36 11.74 2.43 -16.05
N TRP A 37 10.64 3.18 -15.99
CA TRP A 37 9.48 2.87 -15.15
C TRP A 37 8.33 2.36 -16.00
N ASP A 38 7.59 1.41 -15.42
CA ASP A 38 6.33 0.91 -15.95
C ASP A 38 5.25 1.04 -14.90
N TYR A 39 4.01 0.74 -15.26
CA TYR A 39 2.88 0.83 -14.34
C TYR A 39 1.77 -0.16 -14.66
N HIS A 40 0.98 -0.46 -13.65
CA HIS A 40 -0.31 -1.13 -13.75
C HIS A 40 -1.36 -0.31 -13.00
N ILE A 41 -2.58 -0.27 -13.50
CA ILE A 41 -3.72 0.43 -12.90
C ILE A 41 -4.91 -0.53 -12.79
N SER A 42 -5.69 -0.43 -11.71
CA SER A 42 -6.90 -1.22 -11.55
C SER A 42 -7.89 -0.99 -12.72
N PRO A 43 -8.67 -1.99 -13.13
CA PRO A 43 -9.48 -1.91 -14.37
C PRO A 43 -10.60 -0.88 -14.31
N PHE A 44 -11.04 -0.50 -13.11
CA PHE A 44 -12.05 0.53 -12.87
C PHE A 44 -11.82 1.21 -11.52
N PRO A 45 -12.34 2.45 -11.36
CA PRO A 45 -12.20 3.18 -10.10
C PRO A 45 -13.24 2.72 -9.07
N VAL A 46 -12.81 2.67 -7.81
CA VAL A 46 -13.61 2.30 -6.64
C VAL A 46 -13.89 3.51 -5.75
N GLY A 47 -14.82 3.39 -4.81
CA GLY A 47 -15.17 4.45 -3.88
C GLY A 47 -16.62 4.87 -3.95
N THR A 48 -16.92 6.05 -3.41
CA THR A 48 -18.28 6.57 -3.35
C THR A 48 -18.77 7.07 -4.72
N ARG A 49 -20.08 7.36 -4.82
CA ARG A 49 -20.65 7.96 -6.06
C ARG A 49 -19.98 9.30 -6.44
N LYS A 50 -19.48 10.05 -5.46
CA LYS A 50 -18.87 11.38 -5.68
C LYS A 50 -17.36 11.36 -5.80
N TYR A 51 -16.70 10.41 -5.15
CA TYR A 51 -15.26 10.33 -5.07
C TYR A 51 -14.85 8.90 -5.42
N LYS A 52 -14.25 8.76 -6.59
CA LYS A 52 -13.72 7.49 -7.08
C LYS A 52 -12.25 7.65 -7.41
N GLU A 53 -11.51 6.61 -7.16
CA GLU A 53 -10.08 6.53 -7.41
C GLU A 53 -9.70 5.16 -7.93
N TYR A 54 -8.58 5.10 -8.63
CA TYR A 54 -7.94 3.86 -9.03
C TYR A 54 -6.83 3.52 -8.04
N TYR A 55 -6.58 2.23 -7.87
CA TYR A 55 -5.31 1.73 -7.36
C TYR A 55 -4.34 1.59 -8.51
N ALA A 56 -3.07 1.91 -8.26
CA ALA A 56 -2.03 1.73 -9.25
C ALA A 56 -0.72 1.30 -8.63
N TYR A 57 0.12 0.70 -9.46
CA TYR A 57 1.48 0.32 -9.11
C TYR A 57 2.42 0.94 -10.14
N VAL A 58 3.57 1.44 -9.69
CA VAL A 58 4.66 1.90 -10.55
C VAL A 58 5.96 1.27 -10.11
N TRP A 59 6.79 0.84 -11.04
CA TRP A 59 8.01 0.11 -10.72
C TRP A 59 9.14 0.36 -11.72
N LYS A 60 10.37 0.09 -11.26
CA LYS A 60 11.57 0.05 -12.12
C LYS A 60 11.59 -1.25 -12.93
N LYS A 61 11.48 -1.16 -14.25
CA LYS A 61 11.42 -2.33 -15.16
C LYS A 61 12.66 -3.21 -15.11
N ASP A 62 13.80 -2.63 -14.79
CA ASP A 62 15.09 -3.32 -14.67
C ASP A 62 15.23 -4.10 -13.36
N ARG A 63 14.28 -3.97 -12.42
CA ARG A 63 14.33 -4.60 -11.11
C ARG A 63 13.11 -5.43 -10.77
N VAL A 64 11.94 -5.01 -11.22
CA VAL A 64 10.66 -5.60 -10.85
C VAL A 64 9.94 -6.13 -12.07
N THR A 65 9.45 -7.35 -11.98
CA THR A 65 8.57 -7.97 -12.96
C THR A 65 7.14 -7.95 -12.44
N PHE A 66 6.22 -7.40 -13.20
CA PHE A 66 4.78 -7.57 -12.97
C PHE A 66 4.39 -8.94 -13.53
N LEU A 67 3.84 -9.81 -12.68
CA LEU A 67 3.45 -11.16 -13.06
C LEU A 67 2.00 -11.22 -13.50
N SER A 68 1.08 -10.74 -12.67
CA SER A 68 -0.36 -10.78 -12.97
C SER A 68 -1.15 -9.83 -12.09
N SER A 69 -2.38 -9.53 -12.52
CA SER A 69 -3.38 -8.89 -11.66
C SER A 69 -4.17 -9.97 -10.90
N GLU A 70 -4.26 -9.87 -9.59
CA GLU A 70 -5.16 -10.69 -8.76
C GLU A 70 -6.58 -10.13 -8.70
N GLY A 71 -6.74 -8.85 -9.08
CA GLY A 71 -8.02 -8.19 -9.13
C GLY A 71 -8.50 -7.67 -7.77
N PHE A 72 -9.76 -7.25 -7.75
CA PHE A 72 -10.39 -6.77 -6.54
C PHE A 72 -10.81 -7.88 -5.59
N TYR A 73 -10.72 -7.62 -4.29
CA TYR A 73 -11.41 -8.41 -3.28
C TYR A 73 -12.93 -8.44 -3.58
N PRO A 74 -13.57 -9.62 -3.65
CA PRO A 74 -14.99 -9.71 -4.01
C PRO A 74 -15.88 -9.36 -2.80
N ASP A 75 -16.02 -8.09 -2.50
CA ASP A 75 -16.76 -7.57 -1.34
C ASP A 75 -18.28 -7.75 -1.49
N ARG A 76 -18.74 -9.00 -1.36
CA ARG A 76 -20.17 -9.35 -1.47
C ARG A 76 -21.01 -8.76 -0.33
N GLU A 77 -20.39 -8.53 0.82
CA GLU A 77 -21.04 -8.00 2.03
C GLU A 77 -21.04 -6.47 2.07
N LYS A 78 -20.36 -5.82 1.12
CA LYS A 78 -20.19 -4.35 1.04
C LYS A 78 -19.58 -3.77 2.32
N LEU A 79 -18.50 -4.39 2.75
CA LEU A 79 -17.76 -4.03 3.96
C LEU A 79 -16.78 -2.89 3.73
N PHE A 80 -16.36 -2.69 2.48
CA PHE A 80 -15.36 -1.72 2.09
C PHE A 80 -15.96 -0.63 1.20
N ILE A 81 -15.61 0.62 1.47
CA ILE A 81 -15.96 1.74 0.57
C ILE A 81 -15.17 1.64 -0.74
N ARG A 82 -13.94 1.12 -0.66
CA ARG A 82 -13.04 0.83 -1.77
C ARG A 82 -12.57 -0.60 -1.61
N GLU A 83 -13.01 -1.45 -2.50
CA GLU A 83 -12.58 -2.84 -2.50
C GLU A 83 -11.06 -2.92 -2.68
N PRO A 84 -10.32 -3.64 -1.79
CA PRO A 84 -8.89 -3.83 -1.94
C PRO A 84 -8.52 -4.46 -3.27
N TYR A 85 -7.37 -4.08 -3.83
CA TYR A 85 -6.90 -4.54 -5.13
C TYR A 85 -5.51 -5.16 -5.05
N GLY A 86 -5.35 -6.39 -5.55
CA GLY A 86 -4.09 -7.13 -5.52
C GLY A 86 -3.45 -7.32 -6.89
N ALA A 87 -2.13 -7.37 -6.90
CA ALA A 87 -1.31 -7.71 -8.06
C ALA A 87 -0.03 -8.43 -7.62
N ASN A 88 0.45 -9.35 -8.47
CA ASN A 88 1.62 -10.17 -8.23
C ASN A 88 2.85 -9.57 -8.88
N PHE A 89 3.94 -9.57 -8.15
CA PHE A 89 5.24 -9.05 -8.56
C PHE A 89 6.35 -9.99 -8.18
N GLN A 90 7.48 -9.87 -8.89
CA GLN A 90 8.73 -10.54 -8.57
C GLN A 90 9.89 -9.54 -8.57
N ILE A 91 10.75 -9.61 -7.55
CA ILE A 91 11.99 -8.82 -7.41
C ILE A 91 13.14 -9.77 -7.06
N GLY A 92 14.04 -10.00 -8.00
CA GLY A 92 15.07 -11.03 -7.83
C GLY A 92 14.43 -12.41 -7.77
N LYS A 93 14.59 -13.13 -6.64
CA LYS A 93 13.93 -14.42 -6.41
C LYS A 93 12.57 -14.27 -5.71
N PHE A 94 12.39 -13.23 -4.93
CA PHE A 94 11.20 -12.98 -4.13
C PHE A 94 10.01 -12.60 -5.00
N ASP A 95 8.98 -13.44 -5.05
CA ASP A 95 7.66 -13.09 -5.60
C ASP A 95 6.61 -12.92 -4.46
N PHE A 96 5.60 -12.10 -4.72
CA PHE A 96 4.63 -11.74 -3.70
C PHE A 96 3.37 -11.11 -4.31
N THR A 97 2.27 -11.21 -3.58
CA THR A 97 1.05 -10.45 -3.86
C THR A 97 1.06 -9.14 -3.08
N PHE A 98 1.03 -8.01 -3.78
CA PHE A 98 0.85 -6.70 -3.17
C PHE A 98 -0.59 -6.24 -3.30
N VAL A 99 -1.28 -6.12 -2.17
CA VAL A 99 -2.67 -5.66 -2.06
C VAL A 99 -2.68 -4.22 -1.57
N LEU A 100 -3.39 -3.35 -2.27
CA LEU A 100 -3.61 -1.96 -1.87
C LEU A 100 -4.98 -1.79 -1.23
N GLN A 101 -5.03 -1.02 -0.14
CA GLN A 101 -6.23 -0.73 0.62
C GLN A 101 -6.26 0.73 1.09
N HIS A 102 -7.04 1.56 0.43
CA HIS A 102 -7.39 2.87 0.94
C HIS A 102 -8.68 2.79 1.75
N ALA A 103 -8.56 2.71 3.05
CA ALA A 103 -9.67 2.53 3.97
C ALA A 103 -10.57 3.77 4.07
N VAL A 104 -11.80 3.56 4.52
CA VAL A 104 -12.75 4.65 4.74
C VAL A 104 -12.20 5.65 5.77
N TYR A 105 -12.25 6.94 5.45
CA TYR A 105 -12.12 7.99 6.47
C TYR A 105 -13.42 8.14 7.26
N GLY A 106 -14.56 8.09 6.53
CA GLY A 106 -15.90 8.07 7.11
C GLY A 106 -16.25 9.34 7.90
N LYS A 107 -17.36 9.25 8.63
CA LYS A 107 -17.84 10.31 9.52
C LYS A 107 -17.36 10.11 10.96
N SER A 108 -16.88 8.91 11.30
CA SER A 108 -16.50 8.53 12.65
C SER A 108 -15.38 7.52 12.65
N GLU A 109 -14.68 7.44 13.76
CA GLU A 109 -13.68 6.40 14.02
C GLU A 109 -14.33 5.01 14.07
N THR A 110 -15.59 4.91 14.48
CA THR A 110 -16.35 3.65 14.48
C THR A 110 -16.48 3.05 13.07
N GLU A 111 -16.72 3.89 12.05
CA GLU A 111 -16.77 3.43 10.66
C GLU A 111 -15.41 2.89 10.21
N ARG A 112 -14.33 3.57 10.55
CA ARG A 112 -12.96 3.14 10.26
C ARG A 112 -12.61 1.81 10.93
N ARG A 113 -12.95 1.66 12.21
CA ARG A 113 -12.74 0.42 12.98
C ARG A 113 -13.56 -0.75 12.42
N ALA A 114 -14.80 -0.49 11.99
CA ALA A 114 -15.63 -1.52 11.38
C ALA A 114 -15.01 -2.08 10.09
N GLU A 115 -14.43 -1.24 9.24
CA GLU A 115 -13.74 -1.66 8.02
C GLU A 115 -12.40 -2.36 8.35
N ALA A 116 -11.59 -1.78 9.25
CA ALA A 116 -10.31 -2.36 9.66
C ALA A 116 -10.44 -3.77 10.25
N PHE A 117 -11.49 -4.03 11.04
CA PHE A 117 -11.79 -5.34 11.60
C PHE A 117 -12.01 -6.42 10.52
N GLN A 118 -12.42 -6.02 9.31
CA GLN A 118 -12.64 -6.94 8.19
C GLN A 118 -11.37 -7.25 7.38
N LEU A 119 -10.27 -6.58 7.66
CA LEU A 119 -9.04 -6.72 6.86
C LEU A 119 -8.49 -8.16 6.85
N VAL A 120 -8.74 -8.92 7.91
CA VAL A 120 -8.41 -10.35 7.97
C VAL A 120 -9.10 -11.16 6.86
N LYS A 121 -10.32 -10.78 6.44
CA LYS A 121 -11.02 -11.44 5.31
C LYS A 121 -10.31 -11.18 3.99
N VAL A 122 -9.77 -9.96 3.82
CA VAL A 122 -8.96 -9.59 2.64
C VAL A 122 -7.69 -10.41 2.61
N TYR A 123 -6.96 -10.44 3.73
CA TYR A 123 -5.75 -11.25 3.86
C TYR A 123 -6.03 -12.72 3.48
N ARG A 124 -7.04 -13.33 4.11
CA ARG A 124 -7.40 -14.73 3.83
C ARG A 124 -7.79 -14.97 2.38
N TYR A 125 -8.51 -14.04 1.77
CA TYR A 125 -8.91 -14.19 0.37
C TYR A 125 -7.70 -14.29 -0.57
N PHE A 126 -6.70 -13.43 -0.42
CA PHE A 126 -5.50 -13.48 -1.24
C PHE A 126 -4.60 -14.64 -0.87
N GLN A 127 -4.42 -14.91 0.43
CA GLN A 127 -3.60 -16.01 0.95
C GLN A 127 -4.10 -17.39 0.49
N ASP A 128 -5.41 -17.60 0.48
CA ASP A 128 -5.97 -18.93 0.21
C ASP A 128 -6.18 -19.20 -1.29
N ARG A 129 -5.98 -18.21 -2.16
CA ARG A 129 -6.19 -18.35 -3.61
C ARG A 129 -5.09 -19.12 -4.32
N ASN A 130 -3.85 -18.81 -3.98
CA ASN A 130 -2.68 -19.44 -4.54
C ASN A 130 -1.95 -20.20 -3.44
N LYS A 131 -1.86 -21.52 -3.59
CA LYS A 131 -1.16 -22.35 -2.60
C LYS A 131 0.36 -22.33 -2.77
N LYS A 132 0.85 -21.76 -3.85
CA LYS A 132 2.29 -21.68 -4.15
C LYS A 132 2.86 -20.34 -3.74
N GLU A 133 2.06 -19.30 -3.76
CA GLU A 133 2.43 -17.95 -3.37
C GLU A 133 1.76 -17.63 -2.04
N ASN A 134 2.54 -17.39 -1.01
CA ASN A 134 2.06 -17.13 0.33
C ASN A 134 2.55 -15.80 0.94
N ASP A 135 3.30 -15.02 0.18
CA ASP A 135 3.77 -13.69 0.55
C ASP A 135 2.76 -12.60 0.23
N ILE A 136 1.84 -12.37 1.15
CA ILE A 136 0.81 -11.34 1.02
C ILE A 136 1.20 -10.08 1.77
N LEU A 137 1.43 -9.00 1.03
CA LEU A 137 1.65 -7.66 1.56
C LEU A 137 0.37 -6.83 1.38
N ILE A 138 -0.20 -6.29 2.48
CA ILE A 138 -1.35 -5.39 2.41
C ILE A 138 -0.89 -4.00 2.84
N GLY A 139 -0.78 -3.08 1.89
CA GLY A 139 -0.30 -1.72 2.15
C GLY A 139 -1.32 -0.66 1.79
N GLY A 140 -1.25 0.49 2.47
CA GLY A 140 -2.07 1.65 2.16
C GLY A 140 -2.37 2.57 3.32
N ASP A 141 -3.32 3.48 3.10
CA ASP A 141 -3.90 4.36 4.12
C ASP A 141 -5.07 3.68 4.81
N PHE A 142 -4.85 3.22 6.02
CA PHE A 142 -5.89 2.56 6.84
C PHE A 142 -6.74 3.54 7.64
N ASN A 143 -6.45 4.85 7.59
CA ASN A 143 -7.14 5.90 8.35
C ASN A 143 -7.23 5.61 9.86
N LEU A 144 -6.43 4.65 10.35
CA LEU A 144 -6.25 4.24 11.74
C LEU A 144 -4.78 3.90 11.99
N SER A 145 -4.34 4.09 13.21
CA SER A 145 -3.02 3.58 13.62
C SER A 145 -3.05 2.05 13.68
N ALA A 146 -1.99 1.39 13.23
CA ALA A 146 -1.86 -0.07 13.36
C ALA A 146 -1.81 -0.55 14.84
N PHE A 147 -1.76 0.35 15.82
CA PHE A 147 -1.99 0.02 17.25
C PHE A 147 -3.46 -0.07 17.63
N ASP A 148 -4.39 0.32 16.73
CA ASP A 148 -5.81 0.27 17.07
C ASP A 148 -6.30 -1.18 17.22
N GLU A 149 -7.13 -1.43 18.24
CA GLU A 149 -7.69 -2.74 18.55
C GLU A 149 -8.53 -3.34 17.40
N ALA A 150 -8.99 -2.50 16.47
CA ALA A 150 -9.73 -2.95 15.30
C ALA A 150 -8.93 -3.90 14.39
N PHE A 151 -7.60 -3.90 14.50
CA PHE A 151 -6.74 -4.86 13.79
C PHE A 151 -6.51 -6.16 14.57
N SER A 152 -7.11 -6.36 15.75
CA SER A 152 -6.91 -7.58 16.56
C SER A 152 -7.21 -8.85 15.77
N SER A 153 -8.31 -8.89 15.02
CA SER A 153 -8.66 -10.04 14.18
C SER A 153 -7.58 -10.41 13.15
N LEU A 154 -6.83 -9.42 12.67
CA LEU A 154 -5.70 -9.63 11.76
C LEU A 154 -4.47 -10.17 12.52
N TYR A 155 -4.15 -9.60 13.69
CA TYR A 155 -3.00 -10.03 14.48
C TYR A 155 -3.19 -11.40 15.16
N GLU A 156 -4.42 -11.79 15.47
CA GLU A 156 -4.78 -13.09 16.04
C GLU A 156 -4.84 -14.20 14.97
N ASP A 157 -4.62 -13.84 13.70
CA ASP A 157 -4.59 -14.85 12.65
C ASP A 157 -3.41 -15.82 12.82
N LYS A 158 -3.65 -17.10 12.46
CA LYS A 158 -2.66 -18.21 12.60
C LYS A 158 -1.38 -17.97 11.84
N ASP A 159 -1.37 -17.08 10.85
CA ASP A 159 -0.20 -16.76 10.01
C ASP A 159 0.64 -15.63 10.60
N GLN A 160 0.35 -15.20 11.83
CA GLN A 160 1.15 -14.24 12.60
C GLN A 160 1.36 -12.91 11.86
N ILE A 161 0.25 -12.28 11.45
CA ILE A 161 0.31 -11.00 10.75
C ILE A 161 0.86 -9.91 11.67
N ILE A 162 1.76 -9.11 11.14
CA ILE A 162 2.36 -7.98 11.83
C ILE A 162 2.23 -6.70 11.00
N TYR A 163 2.37 -5.56 11.65
CA TYR A 163 2.62 -4.29 10.94
C TYR A 163 4.10 -4.21 10.54
N GLY A 164 4.38 -3.82 9.30
CA GLY A 164 5.74 -3.66 8.80
C GLY A 164 6.36 -2.32 9.20
N VAL A 165 5.54 -1.25 9.35
CA VAL A 165 6.00 0.08 9.74
C VAL A 165 5.62 0.38 11.18
N ASP A 166 6.57 0.84 12.00
CA ASP A 166 6.33 1.19 13.40
C ASP A 166 5.21 2.25 13.51
N PRO A 167 4.09 1.96 14.18
CA PRO A 167 2.96 2.89 14.28
C PRO A 167 3.24 4.16 15.10
N ARG A 168 4.42 4.31 15.68
CA ARG A 168 4.89 5.57 16.29
C ARG A 168 5.34 6.58 15.23
N ILE A 169 5.68 6.12 14.03
CA ILE A 169 6.05 6.98 12.90
C ILE A 169 4.79 7.67 12.37
N LYS A 170 4.81 8.99 12.37
CA LYS A 170 3.72 9.79 11.80
C LYS A 170 3.84 9.84 10.29
N THR A 171 2.77 9.50 9.59
CA THR A 171 2.74 9.38 8.13
C THR A 171 1.85 10.42 7.45
N THR A 172 0.94 11.08 8.18
CA THR A 172 0.11 12.14 7.62
C THR A 172 0.66 13.53 7.92
N ILE A 173 0.54 14.45 6.97
CA ILE A 173 1.07 15.81 7.04
C ILE A 173 -0.03 16.78 7.48
N GLY A 174 0.07 17.32 8.69
CA GLY A 174 -0.80 18.39 9.18
C GLY A 174 -0.42 19.76 8.63
N MET A 175 -1.10 20.80 9.05
CA MET A 175 -0.82 22.18 8.59
C MET A 175 0.48 22.75 9.16
N LYS A 176 0.91 22.31 10.35
CA LYS A 176 2.08 22.85 11.08
C LYS A 176 3.11 21.79 11.49
N LYS A 177 2.71 20.52 11.47
CA LYS A 177 3.53 19.36 11.89
C LYS A 177 2.93 18.09 11.35
N MET A 178 3.64 16.97 11.46
CA MET A 178 3.10 15.63 11.23
C MET A 178 1.92 15.34 12.18
N ALA A 179 0.93 14.58 11.72
CA ALA A 179 -0.33 14.39 12.43
C ALA A 179 -0.55 12.95 12.91
N ASN A 180 -0.88 12.02 12.02
CA ASN A 180 -1.31 10.67 12.36
C ASN A 180 -0.36 9.61 11.77
N SER A 181 -0.55 8.36 12.20
CA SER A 181 0.17 7.17 11.69
C SER A 181 -0.87 6.27 11.04
N TYR A 182 -1.32 6.62 9.84
CA TYR A 182 -2.42 5.95 9.15
C TYR A 182 -1.95 4.96 8.08
N ASP A 183 -0.76 5.20 7.55
CA ASP A 183 -0.18 4.38 6.48
C ASP A 183 0.65 3.24 7.07
N ASN A 184 0.48 2.04 6.56
CA ASN A 184 1.24 0.87 6.98
C ASN A 184 1.32 -0.18 5.86
N ILE A 185 2.08 -1.25 6.10
CA ILE A 185 2.14 -2.45 5.30
C ILE A 185 2.05 -3.63 6.26
N PHE A 186 0.95 -4.39 6.19
CA PHE A 186 0.77 -5.63 6.95
C PHE A 186 1.32 -6.81 6.17
N LEU A 187 1.95 -7.74 6.86
CA LEU A 187 2.55 -8.94 6.27
C LEU A 187 2.57 -10.10 7.28
N SER A 188 2.67 -11.33 6.79
CA SER A 188 2.85 -12.50 7.63
C SER A 188 4.31 -12.61 8.07
N LYS A 189 4.55 -12.67 9.38
CA LYS A 189 5.88 -13.01 9.92
C LYS A 189 6.25 -14.46 9.64
N LYS A 190 5.25 -15.32 9.45
CA LYS A 190 5.43 -16.75 9.23
C LYS A 190 5.87 -17.05 7.79
N TYR A 191 5.34 -16.31 6.82
CA TYR A 191 5.57 -16.58 5.41
C TYR A 191 6.53 -15.58 4.78
N THR A 192 6.47 -14.31 5.09
CA THR A 192 7.35 -13.29 4.51
C THR A 192 8.68 -13.21 5.30
N GLU A 193 9.48 -14.28 5.24
CA GLU A 193 10.81 -14.33 5.87
C GLU A 193 11.81 -13.36 5.24
N GLU A 194 11.53 -12.87 4.03
CA GLU A 194 12.30 -11.87 3.28
C GLU A 194 12.26 -10.50 3.93
N PHE A 195 11.25 -10.23 4.75
CA PHE A 195 11.20 -8.95 5.46
C PHE A 195 12.38 -8.78 6.41
N THR A 196 13.23 -7.80 6.15
CA THR A 196 14.47 -7.57 6.91
C THR A 196 14.24 -6.91 8.28
N GLY A 197 13.00 -6.56 8.63
CA GLY A 197 12.68 -5.75 9.80
C GLY A 197 12.99 -4.27 9.64
N LYS A 198 13.50 -3.83 8.48
CA LYS A 198 13.78 -2.43 8.19
C LYS A 198 12.61 -1.79 7.45
N SER A 199 12.12 -0.69 7.99
CA SER A 199 10.96 0.04 7.46
C SER A 199 10.99 1.49 7.88
N GLY A 200 10.07 2.30 7.34
CA GLY A 200 9.94 3.68 7.76
C GLY A 200 9.02 4.50 6.85
N ALA A 201 9.15 5.82 6.94
CA ALA A 201 8.51 6.78 6.04
C ALA A 201 9.55 7.77 5.52
N ILE A 202 9.39 8.24 4.27
CA ILE A 202 10.28 9.28 3.72
C ILE A 202 9.64 10.64 3.91
N ASP A 203 10.21 11.46 4.79
CA ASP A 203 9.78 12.85 4.97
C ASP A 203 10.37 13.76 3.88
N PHE A 204 9.57 14.06 2.87
CA PHE A 204 9.91 15.00 1.80
C PHE A 204 9.53 16.45 2.12
N THR A 205 8.97 16.72 3.30
CA THR A 205 8.38 18.04 3.61
C THR A 205 9.42 19.14 3.83
N ASN A 206 10.64 18.80 4.25
CA ASN A 206 11.63 19.78 4.70
C ASN A 206 11.04 20.82 5.68
N ARG A 207 10.09 20.38 6.53
CA ARG A 207 9.31 21.20 7.48
C ARG A 207 8.39 22.26 6.82
N GLN A 208 8.20 22.20 5.49
CA GLN A 208 7.26 23.05 4.77
C GLN A 208 5.86 22.41 4.70
N TYR A 209 5.36 21.93 5.82
CA TYR A 209 4.18 21.07 5.94
C TYR A 209 2.98 21.57 5.12
N LYS A 210 2.55 22.82 5.34
CA LYS A 210 1.41 23.41 4.63
C LYS A 210 1.58 23.41 3.11
N VAL A 211 2.78 23.72 2.63
CA VAL A 211 3.08 23.79 1.18
C VAL A 211 3.06 22.40 0.58
N MET A 212 3.75 21.44 1.22
CA MET A 212 3.85 20.07 0.73
C MET A 212 2.51 19.35 0.78
N ARG A 213 1.76 19.50 1.88
CA ARG A 213 0.39 18.99 1.99
C ARG A 213 -0.51 19.46 0.85
N ASN A 214 -0.45 20.72 0.47
CA ASN A 214 -1.36 21.28 -0.53
C ASN A 214 -0.89 21.09 -1.98
N LYS A 215 0.39 20.82 -2.22
CA LYS A 215 0.97 20.78 -3.57
C LYS A 215 1.49 19.42 -4.00
N VAL A 216 1.77 18.52 -3.07
CA VAL A 216 2.38 17.22 -3.34
C VAL A 216 1.50 16.09 -2.82
N SER A 217 1.37 15.95 -1.51
CA SER A 217 0.53 14.96 -0.83
C SER A 217 0.38 15.35 0.64
N ASP A 218 -0.69 14.95 1.27
CA ASP A 218 -0.88 15.06 2.71
C ASP A 218 -0.47 13.76 3.46
N HIS A 219 0.09 12.80 2.74
CA HIS A 219 0.72 11.60 3.29
C HIS A 219 2.19 11.51 2.91
N LEU A 220 2.98 10.84 3.75
CA LEU A 220 4.34 10.41 3.44
C LEU A 220 4.29 8.98 2.88
N PRO A 221 5.13 8.63 1.90
CA PRO A 221 5.27 7.24 1.51
C PRO A 221 5.92 6.44 2.65
N VAL A 222 5.33 5.30 2.95
CA VAL A 222 5.89 4.29 3.86
C VAL A 222 6.58 3.19 3.07
N PHE A 223 7.53 2.51 3.70
CA PHE A 223 8.26 1.44 3.04
C PHE A 223 8.68 0.32 3.98
N ILE A 224 8.89 -0.84 3.41
CA ILE A 224 9.61 -1.98 3.99
C ILE A 224 10.80 -2.33 3.09
N ILE A 225 11.81 -3.00 3.66
CA ILE A 225 12.96 -3.53 2.91
C ILE A 225 12.92 -5.04 3.01
N VAL A 226 12.94 -5.70 1.85
CA VAL A 226 12.95 -7.17 1.72
C VAL A 226 14.28 -7.67 1.16
N ASN A 227 14.64 -8.90 1.48
CA ASN A 227 15.73 -9.62 0.83
C ASN A 227 15.20 -10.23 -0.47
N ILE A 228 15.94 -10.03 -1.56
CA ILE A 228 15.52 -10.49 -2.90
C ILE A 228 16.38 -11.65 -3.43
N ASP A 229 17.32 -12.17 -2.62
CA ASP A 229 18.23 -13.23 -3.02
C ASP A 229 17.68 -14.64 -2.72
N ARG A 230 16.60 -14.71 -2.01
CA ARG A 230 15.90 -15.93 -1.62
C ARG A 230 14.40 -15.76 -1.72
N ASP A 231 13.71 -16.87 -1.68
CA ASP A 231 12.27 -17.03 -1.57
C ASP A 231 12.04 -18.31 -0.76
N ASP A 232 11.03 -18.37 0.10
CA ASP A 232 10.83 -19.48 1.02
C ASP A 232 9.66 -20.41 0.63
N ASP A 233 9.00 -20.18 -0.55
CA ASP A 233 7.91 -21.02 -1.05
C ASP A 233 8.13 -21.60 -2.47
#